data_d7b1023f68c6ada92f894bc779a8463a
#
_entry.id   d7b1023f68c6ada92f894bc779a8463a
#
_cell.length_a   1.000
_cell.length_b   1.000
_cell.length_c   1.000
_cell.angle_alpha   90.00
_cell.angle_beta   90.00
_cell.angle_gamma   90.00
#
_symmetry.space_group_name_H-M   'P 1'
#
loop_
_entity.id
_entity.type
_entity.pdbx_description
1 polymer ?
#
loop_
_entity_poly.entity_id
_entity_poly.type
_entity_poly.pdbx_seq_one_letter_code
_entity_poly.pdbx_strand_id
1 'polypeptide(L)'
;MAFKRLRELRDRFEQQWINGDFIFGYENEINENHNNDYPLLVVLPPTSELPATEGDSKEDYTFECLIVKPYHQNQTGSLDVVLSLLEQETLTWLQRVLDSYTNKEVILSPNSISVEREKELYNDKLIQVRLTFTLNAFSHHFSHYDESSITALSPSIWLRSDLGVKTQMFGGNEVVTRWKDQSGNSNDFIQATSTKQASYEYEDTTNGYPYLNFDGTDDFMQCVNNSIDGTTDSLDRALSMFYIAKANDAAGGNLLSLNKENASYPNASVIARVADSSTVNWMNQLQDSGDDVSTHTYATNALNVTGVYGFALKTNGQMKSYYNGALVDTENNASFDPQPYTNTYPIMLGASNSGTPTGFLNAQIQEIMIFDKELTTDEALYLSKYLQHKYDI
;
A
#
# COMPACT_ATOMS: atom_id res chain seq x y z
N MET A 1 -15.01 -12.18 6.59
CA MET A 1 -13.72 -11.80 7.22
C MET A 1 -12.71 -12.94 7.20
N ALA A 2 -13.01 -14.11 7.73
CA ALA A 2 -12.10 -15.28 7.71
C ALA A 2 -11.50 -15.59 6.33
N PHE A 3 -12.29 -15.52 5.26
CA PHE A 3 -11.83 -15.81 3.89
C PHE A 3 -10.75 -14.83 3.35
N LYS A 4 -10.75 -13.57 3.75
CA LYS A 4 -9.75 -12.59 3.30
C LYS A 4 -8.38 -12.89 3.92
N ARG A 5 -8.35 -13.16 5.22
CA ARG A 5 -7.12 -13.53 5.95
C ARG A 5 -6.53 -14.85 5.46
N LEU A 6 -7.38 -15.84 5.22
CA LEU A 6 -6.90 -17.11 4.67
C LEU A 6 -6.25 -16.92 3.30
N ARG A 7 -6.78 -16.02 2.48
CA ARG A 7 -6.19 -15.65 1.20
C ARG A 7 -4.84 -14.95 1.38
N GLU A 8 -4.74 -14.02 2.32
CA GLU A 8 -3.48 -13.33 2.64
C GLU A 8 -2.41 -14.29 3.17
N LEU A 9 -2.79 -15.21 4.06
CA LEU A 9 -1.89 -16.26 4.54
C LEU A 9 -1.43 -17.16 3.39
N ARG A 10 -2.35 -17.60 2.52
CA ARG A 10 -2.01 -18.39 1.33
C ARG A 10 -1.01 -17.65 0.43
N ASP A 11 -1.29 -16.40 0.11
CA ASP A 11 -0.46 -15.59 -0.79
C ASP A 11 0.95 -15.39 -0.18
N ARG A 12 1.04 -15.21 1.14
CA ARG A 12 2.33 -15.18 1.87
C ARG A 12 3.05 -16.51 1.83
N PHE A 13 2.36 -17.61 2.03
CA PHE A 13 2.96 -18.95 1.96
C PHE A 13 3.58 -19.22 0.58
N GLU A 14 2.84 -18.87 -0.48
CA GLU A 14 3.29 -18.98 -1.85
C GLU A 14 4.51 -18.08 -2.13
N GLN A 15 4.48 -16.81 -1.74
CA GLN A 15 5.58 -15.87 -1.92
C GLN A 15 6.88 -16.31 -1.22
N GLN A 16 6.78 -16.96 -0.06
CA GLN A 16 7.94 -17.40 0.71
C GLN A 16 8.44 -18.80 0.30
N TRP A 17 7.72 -19.50 -0.57
CA TRP A 17 8.17 -20.77 -1.16
C TRP A 17 8.96 -20.52 -2.44
N ILE A 18 10.27 -20.79 -2.41
CA ILE A 18 11.21 -20.46 -3.52
C ILE A 18 11.81 -21.66 -4.21
N ASN A 19 11.49 -22.88 -3.76
CA ASN A 19 12.26 -24.08 -4.14
C ASN A 19 11.48 -25.05 -5.03
N GLY A 20 10.37 -24.66 -5.62
CA GLY A 20 9.55 -25.52 -6.48
C GLY A 20 8.11 -25.02 -6.55
N ASP A 21 7.20 -25.90 -6.91
CA ASP A 21 5.79 -25.54 -7.05
C ASP A 21 5.08 -25.43 -5.71
N PHE A 22 4.01 -24.65 -5.68
CA PHE A 22 3.14 -24.42 -4.53
C PHE A 22 1.70 -24.78 -4.89
N ILE A 23 1.04 -25.55 -4.03
CA ILE A 23 -0.38 -25.88 -4.12
C ILE A 23 -1.07 -25.52 -2.80
N PHE A 24 -2.17 -24.78 -2.88
CA PHE A 24 -3.09 -24.59 -1.76
C PHE A 24 -4.36 -25.38 -2.05
N GLY A 25 -4.48 -26.57 -1.49
CA GLY A 25 -5.55 -27.49 -1.83
C GLY A 25 -5.47 -28.82 -1.08
N TYR A 26 -5.98 -29.87 -1.67
CA TYR A 26 -6.05 -31.18 -1.04
C TYR A 26 -4.97 -32.14 -1.57
N GLU A 27 -4.62 -33.17 -0.78
CA GLU A 27 -3.58 -34.15 -1.13
C GLU A 27 -3.80 -34.86 -2.48
N ASN A 28 -5.06 -35.04 -2.90
CA ASN A 28 -5.36 -35.67 -4.18
C ASN A 28 -4.90 -34.83 -5.40
N GLU A 29 -4.72 -33.53 -5.23
CA GLU A 29 -4.25 -32.63 -6.31
C GLU A 29 -2.78 -32.88 -6.66
N ILE A 30 -2.01 -33.49 -5.74
CA ILE A 30 -0.60 -33.88 -5.98
C ILE A 30 -0.49 -34.85 -7.17
N ASN A 31 -1.47 -35.73 -7.35
CA ASN A 31 -1.46 -36.77 -8.39
C ASN A 31 -2.04 -36.31 -9.72
N GLU A 32 -2.73 -35.20 -9.79
CA GLU A 32 -3.40 -34.71 -11.00
C GLU A 32 -2.46 -33.90 -11.91
N ASN A 33 -1.37 -33.35 -11.36
CA ASN A 33 -0.39 -32.54 -12.10
C ASN A 33 0.93 -33.26 -12.27
N HIS A 34 1.11 -33.95 -13.41
CA HIS A 34 2.33 -34.69 -13.72
C HIS A 34 3.58 -33.86 -14.07
N ASN A 35 3.49 -32.53 -14.03
CA ASN A 35 4.56 -31.60 -14.42
C ASN A 35 4.99 -30.66 -13.27
N ASN A 36 4.87 -31.10 -12.03
CA ASN A 36 5.27 -30.28 -10.89
C ASN A 36 6.79 -30.19 -10.75
N ASP A 37 7.29 -28.99 -10.45
CA ASP A 37 8.66 -28.77 -10.02
C ASP A 37 8.81 -29.12 -8.54
N TYR A 38 9.81 -29.96 -8.23
CA TYR A 38 10.03 -30.43 -6.87
C TYR A 38 11.23 -29.72 -6.20
N PRO A 39 11.20 -29.55 -4.86
CA PRO A 39 10.20 -30.03 -3.92
C PRO A 39 8.87 -29.28 -4.05
N LEU A 40 7.77 -30.02 -3.99
CA LEU A 40 6.42 -29.44 -4.04
C LEU A 40 5.93 -29.16 -2.62
N LEU A 41 5.49 -27.92 -2.37
CA LEU A 41 4.80 -27.56 -1.14
C LEU A 41 3.30 -27.58 -1.36
N VAL A 42 2.60 -28.41 -0.61
CA VAL A 42 1.13 -28.46 -0.55
C VAL A 42 0.67 -27.97 0.81
N VAL A 43 -0.14 -26.94 0.84
CA VAL A 43 -0.76 -26.43 2.05
C VAL A 43 -2.24 -26.81 2.03
N LEU A 44 -2.64 -27.62 2.99
CA LEU A 44 -4.04 -28.01 3.15
C LEU A 44 -4.87 -26.86 3.73
N PRO A 45 -6.15 -26.74 3.36
CA PRO A 45 -7.04 -25.75 3.96
C PRO A 45 -7.04 -25.89 5.48
N PRO A 46 -6.80 -24.82 6.24
CA PRO A 46 -6.67 -24.91 7.68
C PRO A 46 -7.99 -25.24 8.35
N THR A 47 -7.88 -25.90 9.50
CA THR A 47 -8.98 -25.94 10.48
C THR A 47 -8.92 -24.66 11.31
N SER A 48 -10.04 -23.93 11.43
CA SER A 48 -10.13 -22.75 12.27
C SER A 48 -11.05 -23.00 13.45
N GLU A 49 -10.60 -22.63 14.64
CA GLU A 49 -11.47 -22.52 15.79
C GLU A 49 -11.84 -21.04 15.98
N LEU A 50 -13.13 -20.72 15.82
CA LEU A 50 -13.63 -19.39 16.14
C LEU A 50 -13.72 -19.25 17.66
N PRO A 51 -13.22 -18.16 18.26
CA PRO A 51 -13.37 -17.93 19.68
C PRO A 51 -14.86 -17.81 20.05
N ALA A 52 -15.25 -18.46 21.14
CA ALA A 52 -16.64 -18.55 21.59
C ALA A 52 -17.17 -17.27 22.27
N THR A 53 -16.39 -16.19 22.36
CA THR A 53 -16.76 -14.96 23.08
C THR A 53 -16.48 -13.72 22.26
N GLU A 54 -17.50 -12.84 22.17
CA GLU A 54 -17.34 -11.46 21.68
C GLU A 54 -16.36 -10.71 22.60
N GLY A 55 -15.17 -10.41 22.11
CA GLY A 55 -14.21 -9.59 22.83
C GLY A 55 -12.74 -9.96 22.64
N ASP A 56 -12.43 -11.23 22.42
CA ASP A 56 -11.06 -11.66 22.10
C ASP A 56 -10.97 -11.99 20.61
N SER A 57 -10.30 -11.10 19.92
CA SER A 57 -10.18 -11.13 18.48
C SER A 57 -8.98 -11.96 17.98
N LYS A 58 -8.76 -13.11 18.61
CA LYS A 58 -7.71 -14.06 18.25
C LYS A 58 -8.33 -15.20 17.44
N GLU A 59 -7.88 -15.35 16.21
CA GLU A 59 -8.24 -16.50 15.38
C GLU A 59 -7.03 -17.45 15.31
N ASP A 60 -7.27 -18.71 15.65
CA ASP A 60 -6.24 -19.75 15.57
C ASP A 60 -6.47 -20.56 14.29
N TYR A 61 -5.48 -20.56 13.40
CA TYR A 61 -5.48 -21.36 12.18
C TYR A 61 -4.46 -22.48 12.31
N THR A 62 -4.93 -23.70 12.33
CA THR A 62 -4.05 -24.87 12.27
C THR A 62 -3.88 -25.31 10.82
N PHE A 63 -2.66 -25.22 10.34
CA PHE A 63 -2.25 -25.62 9.02
C PHE A 63 -1.55 -26.96 9.04
N GLU A 64 -1.80 -27.74 8.02
CA GLU A 64 -1.06 -28.92 7.68
C GLU A 64 -0.43 -28.71 6.31
N CYS A 65 0.87 -28.86 6.24
CA CYS A 65 1.66 -28.65 5.03
C CYS A 65 2.44 -29.90 4.70
N LEU A 66 2.45 -30.26 3.42
CA LEU A 66 3.19 -31.41 2.91
C LEU A 66 4.29 -30.92 1.98
N ILE A 67 5.53 -31.24 2.27
CA ILE A 67 6.63 -31.00 1.36
C ILE A 67 7.02 -32.36 0.74
N VAL A 68 6.77 -32.47 -0.55
CA VAL A 68 6.87 -33.73 -1.30
C VAL A 68 8.04 -33.68 -2.25
N LYS A 69 8.80 -34.73 -2.32
CA LYS A 69 9.94 -34.89 -3.26
C LYS A 69 10.06 -36.32 -3.78
N PRO A 70 10.39 -36.53 -5.07
CA PRO A 70 10.76 -37.84 -5.57
C PRO A 70 12.04 -38.34 -4.88
N TYR A 71 12.06 -39.63 -4.55
CA TYR A 71 13.24 -40.32 -4.04
C TYR A 71 13.60 -41.52 -4.91
N HIS A 72 14.81 -41.52 -5.43
CA HIS A 72 15.35 -42.63 -6.17
C HIS A 72 16.43 -43.32 -5.35
N GLN A 73 16.35 -44.64 -5.21
CA GLN A 73 17.31 -45.47 -4.44
C GLN A 73 18.79 -45.27 -4.83
N ASN A 74 19.05 -44.67 -5.99
CA ASN A 74 20.39 -44.42 -6.52
C ASN A 74 20.89 -42.97 -6.21
N GLN A 75 20.14 -42.18 -5.45
CA GLN A 75 20.60 -40.84 -5.03
C GLN A 75 21.71 -40.97 -3.98
N THR A 76 22.72 -40.10 -4.07
CA THR A 76 23.79 -39.96 -3.07
C THR A 76 23.21 -39.46 -1.77
N GLY A 77 23.14 -40.32 -0.78
CA GLY A 77 22.65 -40.03 0.57
C GLY A 77 21.67 -41.09 1.07
N SER A 78 21.72 -41.37 2.35
CA SER A 78 20.70 -42.22 2.99
C SER A 78 19.34 -41.50 2.95
N LEU A 79 18.27 -42.27 2.90
CA LEU A 79 16.92 -41.75 2.97
C LEU A 79 16.73 -40.79 4.16
N ASP A 80 17.31 -41.08 5.32
CA ASP A 80 17.22 -40.25 6.53
C ASP A 80 17.93 -38.91 6.35
N VAL A 81 19.02 -38.84 5.59
CA VAL A 81 19.68 -37.55 5.27
C VAL A 81 18.81 -36.72 4.36
N VAL A 82 18.20 -37.30 3.32
CA VAL A 82 17.32 -36.59 2.40
C VAL A 82 16.08 -36.04 3.15
N LEU A 83 15.46 -36.84 4.02
CA LEU A 83 14.34 -36.43 4.83
C LEU A 83 14.72 -35.33 5.83
N SER A 84 15.94 -35.38 6.43
CA SER A 84 16.41 -34.32 7.32
C SER A 84 16.65 -33.01 6.60
N LEU A 85 17.14 -33.03 5.36
CA LEU A 85 17.32 -31.84 4.53
C LEU A 85 15.95 -31.25 4.15
N LEU A 86 15.00 -32.10 3.79
CA LEU A 86 13.64 -31.67 3.46
C LEU A 86 12.92 -31.04 4.66
N GLU A 87 13.10 -31.62 5.85
CA GLU A 87 12.61 -31.03 7.11
C GLU A 87 13.23 -29.67 7.39
N GLN A 88 14.54 -29.53 7.23
CA GLN A 88 15.24 -28.26 7.42
C GLN A 88 14.73 -27.20 6.44
N GLU A 89 14.49 -27.56 5.19
CA GLU A 89 13.92 -26.69 4.17
C GLU A 89 12.51 -26.22 4.55
N THR A 90 11.69 -27.13 5.05
CA THR A 90 10.34 -26.87 5.55
C THR A 90 10.33 -25.86 6.70
N LEU A 91 11.18 -26.08 7.70
CA LEU A 91 11.29 -25.18 8.86
C LEU A 91 11.86 -23.81 8.46
N THR A 92 12.80 -23.79 7.50
CA THR A 92 13.34 -22.53 6.96
C THR A 92 12.26 -21.73 6.21
N TRP A 93 11.40 -22.41 5.45
CA TRP A 93 10.25 -21.77 4.82
C TRP A 93 9.30 -21.18 5.86
N LEU A 94 8.91 -21.95 6.88
CA LEU A 94 8.03 -21.45 7.95
C LEU A 94 8.64 -20.22 8.65
N GLN A 95 9.96 -20.24 8.91
CA GLN A 95 10.64 -19.09 9.49
C GLN A 95 10.54 -17.85 8.59
N ARG A 96 10.77 -17.98 7.26
CA ARG A 96 10.59 -16.87 6.32
C ARG A 96 9.17 -16.34 6.29
N VAL A 97 8.16 -17.23 6.38
CA VAL A 97 6.76 -16.81 6.51
C VAL A 97 6.57 -15.96 7.77
N LEU A 98 7.06 -16.43 8.91
CA LEU A 98 6.93 -15.68 10.19
C LEU A 98 7.68 -14.35 10.16
N ASP A 99 8.88 -14.32 9.59
CA ASP A 99 9.70 -13.10 9.46
C ASP A 99 9.06 -12.08 8.49
N SER A 100 8.21 -12.54 7.57
CA SER A 100 7.47 -11.64 6.66
C SER A 100 6.35 -10.85 7.35
N TYR A 101 5.99 -11.18 8.58
CA TYR A 101 5.02 -10.45 9.40
C TYR A 101 5.74 -9.54 10.40
N THR A 102 5.89 -8.27 10.07
CA THR A 102 6.68 -7.30 10.83
C THR A 102 6.07 -6.95 12.19
N ASN A 103 4.76 -7.05 12.37
CA ASN A 103 4.03 -6.48 13.51
C ASN A 103 3.48 -7.50 14.51
N LYS A 104 3.94 -8.75 14.48
CA LYS A 104 3.37 -9.82 15.30
C LYS A 104 1.86 -10.00 15.12
N GLU A 105 1.33 -9.60 13.97
CA GLU A 105 -0.07 -9.82 13.61
C GLU A 105 -0.39 -11.30 13.47
N VAL A 106 0.62 -12.05 13.07
CA VAL A 106 0.58 -13.50 13.00
C VAL A 106 1.76 -14.02 13.80
N ILE A 107 1.48 -14.81 14.80
CA ILE A 107 2.51 -15.47 15.60
C ILE A 107 2.29 -16.98 15.59
N LEU A 108 3.39 -17.70 15.67
CA LEU A 108 3.34 -19.13 15.86
C LEU A 108 2.85 -19.44 17.28
N SER A 109 1.85 -20.29 17.42
CA SER A 109 1.39 -20.76 18.73
C SER A 109 2.51 -21.56 19.40
N PRO A 110 2.87 -21.27 20.65
CA PRO A 110 3.89 -22.02 21.35
C PRO A 110 3.59 -23.53 21.35
N ASN A 111 4.63 -24.34 21.06
CA ASN A 111 4.53 -25.80 21.03
C ASN A 111 3.54 -26.39 20.02
N SER A 112 3.14 -25.63 18.99
CA SER A 112 2.20 -26.11 17.98
C SER A 112 2.86 -26.81 16.80
N ILE A 113 4.19 -26.81 16.70
CA ILE A 113 4.89 -27.45 15.58
C ILE A 113 4.99 -28.96 15.83
N SER A 114 4.49 -29.72 14.88
CA SER A 114 4.72 -31.16 14.76
C SER A 114 5.29 -31.46 13.38
N VAL A 115 6.33 -32.27 13.33
CA VAL A 115 6.97 -32.71 12.09
C VAL A 115 6.96 -34.23 12.02
N GLU A 116 6.38 -34.73 10.94
CA GLU A 116 6.33 -36.17 10.66
C GLU A 116 7.04 -36.47 9.33
N ARG A 117 7.85 -37.51 9.31
CA ARG A 117 8.58 -37.96 8.13
C ARG A 117 7.89 -39.21 7.59
N GLU A 118 7.42 -39.14 6.37
CA GLU A 118 6.73 -40.22 5.71
C GLU A 118 7.54 -40.75 4.52
N LYS A 119 7.62 -42.07 4.44
CA LYS A 119 8.39 -42.80 3.42
C LYS A 119 7.43 -43.51 2.51
N GLU A 120 7.75 -43.52 1.22
CA GLU A 120 7.07 -44.34 0.19
C GLU A 120 5.56 -44.10 0.10
N LEU A 121 5.18 -42.82 0.03
CA LEU A 121 3.81 -42.45 -0.27
C LEU A 121 3.56 -42.64 -1.77
N TYR A 122 2.48 -43.33 -2.05
CA TYR A 122 2.03 -43.63 -3.42
C TYR A 122 2.96 -44.55 -4.20
N ASN A 123 2.49 -45.11 -5.30
CA ASN A 123 3.26 -45.98 -6.18
C ASN A 123 4.46 -45.30 -6.85
N ASP A 124 4.68 -44.00 -6.64
CA ASP A 124 5.61 -43.14 -7.36
C ASP A 124 6.94 -42.88 -6.64
N LYS A 125 7.20 -43.58 -5.53
CA LYS A 125 8.43 -43.40 -4.74
C LYS A 125 8.65 -41.97 -4.28
N LEU A 126 7.59 -41.34 -3.80
CA LEU A 126 7.65 -40.03 -3.17
C LEU A 126 8.00 -40.18 -1.70
N ILE A 127 8.73 -39.23 -1.16
CA ILE A 127 8.94 -39.03 0.25
C ILE A 127 8.31 -37.68 0.62
N GLN A 128 7.81 -37.54 1.84
CA GLN A 128 7.28 -36.29 2.31
C GLN A 128 7.66 -35.99 3.74
N VAL A 129 7.66 -34.70 4.04
CA VAL A 129 7.64 -34.18 5.40
C VAL A 129 6.30 -33.50 5.61
N ARG A 130 5.57 -33.95 6.62
CA ARG A 130 4.33 -33.36 7.05
C ARG A 130 4.62 -32.40 8.20
N LEU A 131 4.27 -31.14 8.04
CA LEU A 131 4.42 -30.10 9.04
C LEU A 131 3.04 -29.64 9.48
N THR A 132 2.72 -29.79 10.76
CA THR A 132 1.53 -29.22 11.36
C THR A 132 1.93 -28.08 12.29
N PHE A 133 1.28 -26.93 12.17
CA PHE A 133 1.52 -25.78 13.04
C PHE A 133 0.26 -24.92 13.17
N THR A 134 0.17 -24.17 14.25
CA THR A 134 -0.92 -23.24 14.49
C THR A 134 -0.41 -21.82 14.49
N LEU A 135 -1.00 -20.99 13.64
CA LEU A 135 -0.80 -19.55 13.63
C LEU A 135 -1.92 -18.88 14.42
N ASN A 136 -1.52 -18.05 15.34
CA ASN A 136 -2.42 -17.14 16.03
C ASN A 136 -2.46 -15.84 15.24
N ALA A 137 -3.55 -15.57 14.55
CA ALA A 137 -3.78 -14.29 13.92
C ALA A 137 -4.50 -13.38 14.91
N PHE A 138 -3.83 -12.33 15.35
CA PHE A 138 -4.46 -11.35 16.22
C PHE A 138 -5.34 -10.45 15.39
N SER A 139 -6.63 -10.45 15.64
CA SER A 139 -7.51 -9.42 15.14
C SER A 139 -7.39 -8.19 16.05
N HIS A 140 -6.29 -7.46 15.97
CA HIS A 140 -6.33 -6.09 16.45
C HIS A 140 -7.34 -5.34 15.57
N HIS A 141 -8.59 -5.25 16.02
CA HIS A 141 -9.64 -4.39 15.47
C HIS A 141 -9.69 -4.18 13.93
N PHE A 142 -9.24 -5.15 13.14
CA PHE A 142 -9.33 -5.10 11.67
C PHE A 142 -10.76 -5.02 11.15
N SER A 143 -11.75 -5.31 11.98
CA SER A 143 -13.15 -5.14 11.62
C SER A 143 -13.54 -3.69 11.33
N HIS A 144 -12.64 -2.72 11.62
CA HIS A 144 -12.91 -1.31 11.41
C HIS A 144 -12.11 -0.67 10.27
N TYR A 145 -11.04 -1.30 9.75
CA TYR A 145 -10.16 -0.70 8.75
C TYR A 145 -9.98 -1.57 7.51
N ASP A 146 -11.05 -2.06 6.91
CA ASP A 146 -10.97 -2.83 5.66
C ASP A 146 -11.11 -1.93 4.42
N GLU A 147 -10.58 -2.40 3.29
CA GLU A 147 -10.67 -1.67 2.01
C GLU A 147 -12.11 -1.45 1.55
N SER A 148 -13.07 -2.28 1.98
CA SER A 148 -14.48 -2.09 1.65
C SER A 148 -15.04 -0.84 2.31
N SER A 149 -14.61 -0.54 3.55
CA SER A 149 -14.96 0.70 4.23
C SER A 149 -14.35 1.93 3.54
N ILE A 150 -13.11 1.81 3.02
CA ILE A 150 -12.49 2.88 2.23
C ILE A 150 -13.22 3.07 0.90
N THR A 151 -13.56 1.98 0.21
CA THR A 151 -14.36 2.04 -1.01
C THR A 151 -15.73 2.68 -0.77
N ALA A 152 -16.35 2.44 0.39
CA ALA A 152 -17.61 3.06 0.78
C ALA A 152 -17.51 4.58 0.98
N LEU A 153 -16.31 5.11 1.29
CA LEU A 153 -16.05 6.55 1.30
C LEU A 153 -16.03 7.15 -0.11
N SER A 154 -15.99 6.31 -1.16
CA SER A 154 -16.04 6.70 -2.57
C SER A 154 -14.93 7.69 -2.95
N PRO A 155 -13.64 7.30 -2.87
CA PRO A 155 -12.57 8.15 -3.36
C PRO A 155 -12.74 8.44 -4.86
N SER A 156 -12.44 9.66 -5.28
CA SER A 156 -12.41 10.06 -6.68
C SER A 156 -11.11 9.60 -7.36
N ILE A 157 -10.02 9.55 -6.59
CA ILE A 157 -8.73 8.97 -6.98
C ILE A 157 -8.22 8.12 -5.82
N TRP A 158 -7.70 6.95 -6.15
CA TRP A 158 -7.01 6.09 -5.19
C TRP A 158 -5.80 5.43 -5.84
N LEU A 159 -4.61 5.91 -5.51
CA LEU A 159 -3.33 5.43 -6.02
C LEU A 159 -2.59 4.67 -4.92
N ARG A 160 -2.13 3.46 -5.23
CA ARG A 160 -1.41 2.57 -4.31
C ARG A 160 -0.11 2.10 -4.95
N SER A 161 1.00 2.24 -4.25
CA SER A 161 2.31 1.77 -4.75
C SER A 161 2.41 0.25 -4.81
N ASP A 162 1.68 -0.46 -3.95
CA ASP A 162 1.61 -1.92 -3.90
C ASP A 162 0.64 -2.53 -4.93
N LEU A 163 -0.10 -1.69 -5.69
CA LEU A 163 -1.11 -2.16 -6.63
C LEU A 163 -1.27 -1.23 -7.83
N GLY A 164 -1.12 -1.82 -9.04
CA GLY A 164 -1.44 -1.11 -10.27
C GLY A 164 -0.33 -0.20 -10.81
N VAL A 165 0.88 -0.28 -10.29
CA VAL A 165 2.06 0.39 -10.84
C VAL A 165 2.57 -0.37 -12.06
N LYS A 166 2.78 0.34 -13.17
CA LYS A 166 3.42 -0.19 -14.37
C LYS A 166 4.76 0.51 -14.58
N THR A 167 5.79 -0.27 -14.72
CA THR A 167 7.17 0.19 -14.82
C THR A 167 7.83 -0.17 -16.14
N GLN A 168 9.00 0.37 -16.37
CA GLN A 168 9.95 -0.02 -17.41
C GLN A 168 11.38 0.18 -16.91
N MET A 169 12.34 -0.50 -17.54
CA MET A 169 13.77 -0.28 -17.24
C MET A 169 14.30 0.93 -18.00
N PHE A 170 14.91 1.86 -17.30
CA PHE A 170 15.61 3.02 -17.87
C PHE A 170 16.85 3.37 -17.04
N GLY A 171 18.00 3.51 -17.70
CA GLY A 171 19.27 3.88 -17.04
C GLY A 171 19.74 2.89 -15.96
N GLY A 172 19.24 1.66 -15.95
CA GLY A 172 19.53 0.65 -14.92
C GLY A 172 18.57 0.66 -13.75
N ASN A 173 17.63 1.59 -13.69
CA ASN A 173 16.59 1.70 -12.68
C ASN A 173 15.23 1.28 -13.25
N GLU A 174 14.36 0.83 -12.40
CA GLU A 174 12.96 0.63 -12.72
C GLU A 174 12.21 1.95 -12.51
N VAL A 175 11.53 2.45 -13.56
CA VAL A 175 10.85 3.74 -13.56
C VAL A 175 9.38 3.61 -13.92
N VAL A 176 8.52 4.46 -13.36
CA VAL A 176 7.06 4.35 -13.43
C VAL A 176 6.50 5.01 -14.68
N THR A 177 5.87 4.20 -15.54
CA THR A 177 5.16 4.69 -16.75
C THR A 177 3.70 5.03 -16.47
N ARG A 178 3.05 4.29 -15.55
CA ARG A 178 1.64 4.46 -15.18
C ARG A 178 1.40 4.04 -13.75
N TRP A 179 0.60 4.81 -13.04
CA TRP A 179 0.05 4.47 -11.73
C TRP A 179 -1.47 4.41 -11.86
N LYS A 180 -2.03 3.19 -11.77
CA LYS A 180 -3.43 2.93 -12.02
C LYS A 180 -4.28 3.38 -10.84
N ASP A 181 -5.34 4.10 -11.13
CA ASP A 181 -6.38 4.47 -10.17
C ASP A 181 -7.20 3.24 -9.74
N GLN A 182 -7.32 3.04 -8.44
CA GLN A 182 -8.06 1.94 -7.81
C GLN A 182 -9.48 2.34 -7.41
N SER A 183 -9.86 3.62 -7.55
CA SER A 183 -11.20 4.12 -7.22
C SER A 183 -12.31 3.61 -8.16
N GLY A 184 -11.94 3.17 -9.35
CA GLY A 184 -12.86 2.78 -10.43
C GLY A 184 -13.21 3.92 -11.40
N ASN A 185 -12.74 5.15 -11.15
CA ASN A 185 -13.04 6.32 -12.00
C ASN A 185 -12.07 6.48 -13.17
N SER A 186 -11.06 5.61 -13.27
CA SER A 186 -10.04 5.62 -14.34
C SER A 186 -9.19 6.89 -14.40
N ASN A 187 -8.93 7.51 -13.27
CA ASN A 187 -8.05 8.66 -13.10
C ASN A 187 -6.58 8.24 -12.99
N ASP A 188 -6.11 7.44 -13.94
CA ASP A 188 -4.73 6.96 -13.94
C ASP A 188 -3.74 8.10 -14.12
N PHE A 189 -2.57 7.97 -13.50
CA PHE A 189 -1.46 8.88 -13.71
C PHE A 189 -0.43 8.26 -14.63
N ILE A 190 0.07 9.03 -15.59
CA ILE A 190 1.04 8.56 -16.57
C ILE A 190 2.22 9.54 -16.73
N GLN A 191 3.37 8.98 -17.14
CA GLN A 191 4.52 9.72 -17.64
C GLN A 191 5.16 8.96 -18.80
N ALA A 192 5.14 9.56 -19.98
CA ALA A 192 5.65 8.91 -21.20
C ALA A 192 7.16 9.11 -21.42
N THR A 193 7.74 10.16 -20.83
CA THR A 193 9.15 10.51 -21.03
C THR A 193 10.00 9.83 -19.95
N SER A 194 10.84 8.88 -20.35
CA SER A 194 11.60 8.04 -19.43
C SER A 194 12.52 8.80 -18.47
N THR A 195 13.05 9.95 -18.88
CA THR A 195 13.92 10.83 -18.06
C THR A 195 13.14 11.64 -17.02
N LYS A 196 11.80 11.58 -17.02
CA LYS A 196 10.92 12.33 -16.12
C LYS A 196 10.02 11.41 -15.31
N GLN A 197 10.38 10.13 -15.24
CA GLN A 197 9.63 9.10 -14.55
C GLN A 197 10.25 8.84 -13.19
N ALA A 198 9.45 8.94 -12.15
CA ALA A 198 9.86 8.56 -10.80
C ALA A 198 10.38 7.12 -10.77
N SER A 199 11.42 6.84 -10.00
CA SER A 199 11.88 5.47 -9.79
C SER A 199 10.88 4.69 -8.93
N TYR A 200 10.82 3.36 -9.14
CA TYR A 200 10.01 2.45 -8.36
C TYR A 200 10.92 1.61 -7.47
N GLU A 201 10.66 1.67 -6.18
CA GLU A 201 11.40 0.93 -5.18
C GLU A 201 10.47 -0.07 -4.49
N TYR A 202 10.90 -1.31 -4.39
CA TYR A 202 10.06 -2.40 -3.91
C TYR A 202 9.85 -2.42 -2.40
N GLU A 203 10.72 -1.76 -1.63
CA GLU A 203 10.71 -1.87 -0.18
C GLU A 203 11.23 -0.57 0.48
N ASP A 204 10.38 0.09 1.26
CA ASP A 204 10.82 1.14 2.20
C ASP A 204 11.41 0.48 3.44
N THR A 205 12.58 0.93 3.85
CA THR A 205 13.28 0.44 5.06
C THR A 205 12.50 0.66 6.36
N THR A 206 11.47 1.52 6.34
CA THR A 206 10.66 1.84 7.51
C THR A 206 9.52 0.85 7.72
N ASN A 207 8.79 0.52 6.64
CA ASN A 207 7.55 -0.23 6.71
C ASN A 207 7.43 -1.41 5.72
N GLY A 208 8.45 -1.63 4.89
CA GLY A 208 8.47 -2.75 3.93
C GLY A 208 7.55 -2.60 2.72
N TYR A 209 6.86 -1.45 2.56
CA TYR A 209 6.00 -1.21 1.41
C TYR A 209 6.76 -0.59 0.24
N PRO A 210 6.36 -0.88 -1.01
CA PRO A 210 6.93 -0.23 -2.17
C PRO A 210 6.56 1.26 -2.20
N TYR A 211 7.36 2.05 -2.95
CA TYR A 211 7.12 3.47 -3.11
C TYR A 211 7.59 3.98 -4.48
N LEU A 212 7.01 5.10 -4.89
CA LEU A 212 7.51 5.89 -6.00
C LEU A 212 8.43 6.96 -5.43
N ASN A 213 9.66 7.06 -5.98
CA ASN A 213 10.63 8.05 -5.55
C ASN A 213 10.80 9.13 -6.62
N PHE A 214 10.40 10.34 -6.30
CA PHE A 214 10.56 11.54 -7.10
C PHE A 214 11.86 12.24 -6.72
N ASP A 215 12.69 12.61 -7.71
CA ASP A 215 14.07 13.06 -7.50
C ASP A 215 14.25 14.57 -7.24
N GLY A 216 13.16 15.35 -7.34
CA GLY A 216 13.18 16.80 -7.16
C GLY A 216 13.75 17.58 -8.35
N THR A 217 14.05 16.94 -9.46
CA THR A 217 14.69 17.56 -10.62
C THR A 217 13.71 17.82 -11.76
N ASP A 218 13.04 16.76 -12.25
CA ASP A 218 12.09 16.86 -13.36
C ASP A 218 11.05 15.72 -13.37
N ASP A 219 10.98 14.91 -12.30
CA ASP A 219 10.01 13.83 -12.16
C ASP A 219 8.60 14.37 -11.89
N PHE A 220 7.63 13.88 -12.66
CA PHE A 220 6.21 14.15 -12.44
C PHE A 220 5.32 13.14 -13.15
N MET A 221 4.06 13.08 -12.77
CA MET A 221 3.03 12.30 -13.47
C MET A 221 1.79 13.15 -13.69
N GLN A 222 1.00 12.82 -14.73
CA GLN A 222 -0.21 13.55 -15.09
C GLN A 222 -1.42 12.62 -15.09
N CYS A 223 -2.53 13.10 -14.54
CA CYS A 223 -3.81 12.39 -14.59
C CYS A 223 -4.35 12.36 -16.03
N VAL A 224 -4.80 11.19 -16.48
CA VAL A 224 -5.31 11.00 -17.86
C VAL A 224 -6.70 11.59 -18.05
N ASN A 225 -7.60 11.34 -17.12
CA ASN A 225 -9.02 11.68 -17.29
C ASN A 225 -9.44 12.97 -16.60
N ASN A 226 -8.71 13.39 -15.57
CA ASN A 226 -8.92 14.66 -14.89
C ASN A 226 -10.36 14.87 -14.40
N SER A 227 -11.03 13.82 -13.93
CA SER A 227 -12.46 13.80 -13.59
C SER A 227 -12.81 14.41 -12.23
N ILE A 228 -11.84 14.97 -11.51
CA ILE A 228 -12.12 15.83 -10.37
C ILE A 228 -12.54 17.17 -10.97
N ASP A 229 -13.81 17.24 -11.33
CA ASP A 229 -14.39 18.36 -12.02
C ASP A 229 -15.31 19.16 -11.08
N GLY A 230 -14.79 20.24 -10.53
CA GLY A 230 -15.62 21.23 -9.83
C GLY A 230 -16.48 22.10 -10.76
N THR A 231 -16.72 21.69 -12.02
CA THR A 231 -17.44 22.54 -13.00
C THR A 231 -18.95 22.48 -12.90
N THR A 232 -19.52 21.50 -12.20
CA THR A 232 -20.97 21.29 -12.24
C THR A 232 -21.77 22.08 -11.19
N ASP A 233 -21.13 22.60 -10.14
CA ASP A 233 -21.88 23.43 -9.20
C ASP A 233 -21.01 24.50 -8.53
N SER A 234 -21.42 25.75 -8.69
CA SER A 234 -20.71 26.94 -8.22
C SER A 234 -20.66 27.10 -6.69
N LEU A 235 -21.09 26.10 -5.94
CA LEU A 235 -21.25 26.18 -4.49
C LEU A 235 -20.58 25.04 -3.70
N ASP A 236 -20.24 23.91 -4.30
CA ASP A 236 -19.70 22.76 -3.57
C ASP A 236 -18.26 22.41 -4.03
N ARG A 237 -17.28 22.99 -3.34
CA ARG A 237 -15.85 22.75 -3.60
C ARG A 237 -15.15 22.14 -2.40
N ALA A 238 -15.87 21.27 -1.76
CA ALA A 238 -15.31 20.44 -0.74
C ALA A 238 -14.33 19.46 -1.34
N LEU A 239 -13.18 19.33 -0.75
CA LEU A 239 -12.13 18.39 -1.17
C LEU A 239 -11.48 17.79 0.06
N SER A 240 -11.21 16.51 0.02
CA SER A 240 -10.37 15.86 1.03
C SER A 240 -9.27 15.08 0.35
N MET A 241 -8.10 15.08 0.94
CA MET A 241 -6.94 14.35 0.46
C MET A 241 -6.19 13.72 1.62
N PHE A 242 -5.78 12.46 1.45
CA PHE A 242 -4.92 11.75 2.38
C PHE A 242 -3.82 11.02 1.62
N TYR A 243 -2.61 11.02 2.16
CA TYR A 243 -1.46 10.40 1.51
C TYR A 243 -0.41 9.92 2.50
N ILE A 244 0.37 8.96 2.04
CA ILE A 244 1.58 8.47 2.72
C ILE A 244 2.78 8.94 1.93
N ALA A 245 3.64 9.70 2.57
CA ALA A 245 4.85 10.22 1.94
C ALA A 245 5.99 10.40 2.94
N LYS A 246 7.21 10.51 2.38
CA LYS A 246 8.44 10.84 3.10
C LYS A 246 9.25 11.83 2.27
N ALA A 247 9.51 13.03 2.80
CA ALA A 247 10.37 14.00 2.15
C ALA A 247 11.84 13.59 2.27
N ASN A 248 12.57 13.58 1.14
CA ASN A 248 13.99 13.22 1.10
C ASN A 248 14.91 14.39 1.38
N ASP A 249 14.44 15.63 1.12
CA ASP A 249 15.21 16.85 1.39
C ASP A 249 14.31 18.02 1.81
N ALA A 250 14.91 19.16 2.08
CA ALA A 250 14.24 20.40 2.48
C ALA A 250 14.06 21.41 1.32
N ALA A 251 14.36 21.02 0.08
CA ALA A 251 14.32 21.93 -1.06
C ALA A 251 12.91 22.40 -1.45
N GLY A 252 11.91 21.78 -0.85
CA GLY A 252 10.52 22.05 -1.18
C GLY A 252 10.07 21.32 -2.43
N GLY A 253 8.78 21.36 -2.74
CA GLY A 253 8.21 20.73 -3.92
C GLY A 253 6.73 20.45 -3.78
N ASN A 254 6.08 20.18 -4.89
CA ASN A 254 4.63 19.99 -4.94
C ASN A 254 4.30 18.50 -5.09
N LEU A 255 3.63 17.92 -4.10
CA LEU A 255 3.19 16.54 -4.17
C LEU A 255 2.04 16.40 -5.16
N LEU A 256 1.01 17.23 -5.01
CA LEU A 256 -0.14 17.24 -5.89
C LEU A 256 -0.53 18.67 -6.21
N SER A 257 -0.86 18.92 -7.46
CA SER A 257 -1.32 20.19 -7.95
C SER A 257 -2.62 20.04 -8.74
N LEU A 258 -3.66 20.71 -8.28
CA LEU A 258 -4.92 20.92 -8.98
C LEU A 258 -4.92 22.35 -9.51
N ASN A 259 -4.63 22.54 -10.79
CA ASN A 259 -4.43 23.87 -11.36
C ASN A 259 -5.73 24.47 -11.91
N LYS A 260 -5.87 25.77 -11.71
CA LYS A 260 -6.94 26.59 -12.25
C LYS A 260 -6.48 27.30 -13.53
N GLU A 261 -7.34 27.33 -14.53
CA GLU A 261 -7.15 28.25 -15.67
C GLU A 261 -7.54 29.68 -15.31
N ASN A 262 -6.56 30.50 -14.98
CA ASN A 262 -6.69 31.95 -15.04
C ASN A 262 -5.33 32.56 -15.39
N ALA A 263 -5.28 33.29 -16.51
CA ALA A 263 -4.05 33.94 -16.97
C ALA A 263 -3.50 34.97 -15.96
N SER A 264 -4.33 35.44 -15.02
CA SER A 264 -3.93 36.37 -13.97
C SER A 264 -3.40 35.66 -12.73
N TYR A 265 -3.72 34.36 -12.55
CA TYR A 265 -3.36 33.57 -11.37
C TYR A 265 -2.86 32.20 -11.80
N PRO A 266 -1.58 32.11 -12.23
CA PRO A 266 -1.02 30.86 -12.75
C PRO A 266 -0.80 29.79 -11.66
N ASN A 267 -1.15 30.05 -10.41
CA ASN A 267 -0.90 29.17 -9.29
C ASN A 267 -2.06 28.21 -9.06
N ALA A 268 -1.74 27.04 -8.56
CA ALA A 268 -2.67 25.98 -8.30
C ALA A 268 -3.73 26.36 -7.25
N SER A 269 -4.94 25.90 -7.45
CA SER A 269 -6.03 26.12 -6.50
C SER A 269 -5.84 25.32 -5.22
N VAL A 270 -5.26 24.11 -5.31
CA VAL A 270 -4.87 23.28 -4.17
C VAL A 270 -3.53 22.64 -4.45
N ILE A 271 -2.61 22.78 -3.52
CA ILE A 271 -1.29 22.15 -3.54
C ILE A 271 -1.04 21.49 -2.19
N ALA A 272 -0.81 20.19 -2.20
CA ALA A 272 -0.09 19.54 -1.10
C ALA A 272 1.41 19.64 -1.42
N ARG A 273 2.20 20.16 -0.49
CA ARG A 273 3.62 20.45 -0.76
C ARG A 273 4.51 20.29 0.45
N VAL A 274 5.79 20.10 0.19
CA VAL A 274 6.86 20.32 1.17
C VAL A 274 7.27 21.79 1.08
N ALA A 275 7.30 22.46 2.21
CA ALA A 275 7.78 23.85 2.25
C ALA A 275 9.30 23.88 2.23
N ASP A 276 9.84 24.81 1.44
CA ASP A 276 11.23 25.21 1.50
C ASP A 276 11.48 25.99 2.79
N SER A 277 12.07 25.32 3.76
CA SER A 277 12.56 25.95 4.99
C SER A 277 13.67 25.08 5.58
N SER A 278 14.44 25.61 6.51
CA SER A 278 15.45 24.84 7.26
C SER A 278 14.86 23.66 8.05
N THR A 279 13.53 23.61 8.10
CA THR A 279 12.71 22.52 8.67
C THR A 279 11.75 22.07 7.59
N VAL A 280 11.75 20.75 7.28
CA VAL A 280 10.79 20.18 6.33
C VAL A 280 9.39 20.25 6.92
N ASN A 281 8.53 21.02 6.28
CA ASN A 281 7.13 21.18 6.68
C ASN A 281 6.23 20.64 5.58
N TRP A 282 5.39 19.68 5.88
CA TRP A 282 4.26 19.33 5.02
C TRP A 282 3.14 20.33 5.20
N MET A 283 2.63 20.89 4.11
CA MET A 283 1.59 21.88 4.14
C MET A 283 0.61 21.74 2.97
N ASN A 284 -0.59 22.24 3.16
CA ASN A 284 -1.52 22.52 2.09
C ASN A 284 -1.51 24.02 1.80
N GLN A 285 -1.51 24.35 0.54
CA GLN A 285 -1.65 25.70 0.05
C GLN A 285 -2.90 25.80 -0.80
N LEU A 286 -3.81 26.66 -0.42
CA LEU A 286 -5.01 26.96 -1.18
C LEU A 286 -4.94 28.41 -1.64
N GLN A 287 -5.39 28.66 -2.86
CA GLN A 287 -5.50 30.01 -3.39
C GLN A 287 -6.93 30.27 -3.84
N ASP A 288 -7.47 31.42 -3.47
CA ASP A 288 -8.79 31.86 -3.87
C ASP A 288 -8.80 32.81 -5.07
N SER A 289 -9.98 33.34 -5.43
CA SER A 289 -10.14 34.28 -6.55
C SER A 289 -9.54 35.65 -6.31
N GLY A 290 -9.26 35.97 -5.05
CA GLY A 290 -8.71 37.26 -4.63
C GLY A 290 -7.18 37.27 -4.50
N ASP A 291 -6.49 36.20 -4.88
CA ASP A 291 -5.06 35.96 -4.58
C ASP A 291 -4.74 35.70 -3.10
N ASP A 292 -5.73 35.53 -2.27
CA ASP A 292 -5.50 35.15 -0.89
C ASP A 292 -5.01 33.70 -0.83
N VAL A 293 -3.85 33.51 -0.22
CA VAL A 293 -3.24 32.19 -0.03
C VAL A 293 -3.43 31.78 1.41
N SER A 294 -4.17 30.71 1.61
CA SER A 294 -4.25 30.02 2.91
C SER A 294 -3.25 28.88 2.94
N THR A 295 -2.36 28.89 3.91
CA THR A 295 -1.33 27.89 4.08
C THR A 295 -1.44 27.22 5.43
N HIS A 296 -1.56 25.91 5.42
CA HIS A 296 -1.68 25.11 6.64
C HIS A 296 -0.51 24.14 6.75
N THR A 297 0.23 24.28 7.83
CA THR A 297 1.33 23.38 8.19
C THR A 297 0.83 22.34 9.18
N TYR A 298 0.97 21.05 8.86
CA TYR A 298 0.52 19.98 9.73
C TYR A 298 1.60 19.03 10.20
N ALA A 299 2.80 19.13 9.66
CA ALA A 299 3.96 18.41 10.19
C ALA A 299 5.19 19.27 10.10
N THR A 300 5.93 19.40 11.16
CA THR A 300 7.19 20.14 11.25
C THR A 300 8.33 19.15 11.50
N ASN A 301 9.53 19.46 10.97
CA ASN A 301 10.72 18.59 11.10
C ASN A 301 10.52 17.15 10.56
N ALA A 302 9.76 17.02 9.48
CA ALA A 302 9.38 15.73 8.91
C ALA A 302 10.38 15.20 7.85
N LEU A 303 11.65 15.64 7.89
CA LEU A 303 12.69 15.14 6.98
C LEU A 303 12.97 13.65 7.25
N ASN A 304 12.91 12.85 6.18
CA ASN A 304 13.12 11.40 6.24
C ASN A 304 12.16 10.65 7.20
N VAL A 305 11.00 11.25 7.49
CA VAL A 305 9.95 10.63 8.31
C VAL A 305 8.79 10.26 7.41
N THR A 306 8.48 8.97 7.33
CA THR A 306 7.25 8.48 6.69
C THR A 306 6.07 8.82 7.59
N GLY A 307 5.02 9.41 7.03
CA GLY A 307 3.84 9.81 7.78
C GLY A 307 2.57 9.76 6.96
N VAL A 308 1.44 9.73 7.67
CA VAL A 308 0.09 9.93 7.11
C VAL A 308 -0.24 11.40 7.20
N TYR A 309 -0.45 12.02 6.08
CA TYR A 309 -0.83 13.42 5.95
C TYR A 309 -2.20 13.53 5.32
N GLY A 310 -3.01 14.49 5.75
CA GLY A 310 -4.30 14.69 5.14
C GLY A 310 -4.95 16.02 5.48
N PHE A 311 -5.95 16.38 4.69
CA PHE A 311 -6.82 17.51 4.95
C PHE A 311 -8.25 17.24 4.50
N ALA A 312 -9.20 17.94 5.08
CA ALA A 312 -10.57 18.07 4.63
C ALA A 312 -10.93 19.55 4.52
N LEU A 313 -11.22 19.98 3.29
CA LEU A 313 -11.65 21.33 2.95
C LEU A 313 -13.16 21.37 2.77
N LYS A 314 -13.79 22.33 3.40
CA LYS A 314 -15.21 22.62 3.28
C LYS A 314 -15.46 23.80 2.35
N THR A 315 -16.64 23.81 1.71
CA THR A 315 -17.08 24.88 0.81
C THR A 315 -17.00 26.29 1.37
N ASN A 316 -17.10 26.46 2.68
CA ASN A 316 -17.01 27.77 3.35
C ASN A 316 -15.57 28.17 3.74
N GLY A 317 -14.56 27.52 3.17
CA GLY A 317 -13.16 27.80 3.45
C GLY A 317 -12.64 27.24 4.77
N GLN A 318 -13.42 26.46 5.51
CA GLN A 318 -12.90 25.74 6.67
C GLN A 318 -12.01 24.60 6.19
N MET A 319 -10.78 24.53 6.68
CA MET A 319 -9.87 23.42 6.44
C MET A 319 -9.45 22.77 7.74
N LYS A 320 -9.52 21.45 7.79
CA LYS A 320 -9.01 20.62 8.88
C LYS A 320 -7.82 19.84 8.38
N SER A 321 -6.73 19.88 9.13
CA SER A 321 -5.48 19.17 8.79
C SER A 321 -5.23 18.03 9.76
N TYR A 322 -4.79 16.90 9.20
CA TYR A 322 -4.58 15.63 9.93
C TYR A 322 -3.16 15.15 9.74
N TYR A 323 -2.56 14.67 10.82
CA TYR A 323 -1.25 14.03 10.81
C TYR A 323 -1.24 12.81 11.73
N ASN A 324 -0.80 11.68 11.21
CA ASN A 324 -0.68 10.42 11.93
C ASN A 324 -1.87 10.12 12.86
N GLY A 325 -3.07 10.04 12.28
CA GLY A 325 -4.29 9.65 12.98
C GLY A 325 -4.89 10.71 13.90
N ALA A 326 -4.35 11.93 13.93
CA ALA A 326 -4.84 13.03 14.76
C ALA A 326 -5.25 14.24 13.92
N LEU A 327 -6.31 14.96 14.35
CA LEU A 327 -6.61 16.29 13.89
C LEU A 327 -5.60 17.25 14.54
N VAL A 328 -4.78 17.90 13.73
CA VAL A 328 -3.69 18.78 14.23
C VAL A 328 -4.00 20.25 14.10
N ASP A 329 -4.86 20.63 13.14
CA ASP A 329 -5.24 22.02 12.97
C ASP A 329 -6.65 22.16 12.38
N THR A 330 -7.30 23.30 12.68
CA THR A 330 -8.59 23.70 12.10
C THR A 330 -8.54 25.18 11.81
N GLU A 331 -8.48 25.52 10.53
CA GLU A 331 -8.55 26.91 10.07
C GLU A 331 -9.99 27.26 9.68
N ASN A 332 -10.41 28.44 10.06
CA ASN A 332 -11.71 28.99 9.73
C ASN A 332 -11.51 30.34 9.00
N ASN A 333 -11.17 30.26 7.71
CA ASN A 333 -11.09 31.47 6.90
C ASN A 333 -12.42 31.71 6.18
N ALA A 334 -13.35 32.40 6.84
CA ALA A 334 -14.67 32.69 6.28
C ALA A 334 -14.62 33.60 5.04
N SER A 335 -13.49 34.23 4.78
CA SER A 335 -13.26 35.07 3.58
C SER A 335 -12.70 34.27 2.41
N PHE A 336 -12.24 33.05 2.66
CA PHE A 336 -11.68 32.20 1.64
C PHE A 336 -12.79 31.56 0.81
N ASP A 337 -12.84 31.92 -0.47
CA ASP A 337 -13.77 31.35 -1.44
C ASP A 337 -13.00 30.41 -2.39
N PRO A 338 -12.96 29.09 -2.09
CA PRO A 338 -12.24 28.16 -2.94
C PRO A 338 -12.82 28.20 -4.36
N GLN A 339 -11.99 28.46 -5.34
CA GLN A 339 -12.43 28.61 -6.72
C GLN A 339 -12.64 27.25 -7.41
N PRO A 340 -13.57 27.17 -8.42
CA PRO A 340 -13.71 25.95 -9.20
C PRO A 340 -12.39 25.58 -9.84
N TYR A 341 -12.08 24.29 -9.78
CA TYR A 341 -11.01 23.74 -10.59
C TYR A 341 -11.53 23.72 -12.04
N THR A 342 -10.85 24.43 -12.94
CA THR A 342 -11.13 24.31 -14.36
C THR A 342 -10.11 23.37 -14.98
N ASN A 343 -10.58 22.42 -15.77
CA ASN A 343 -9.80 21.29 -16.29
C ASN A 343 -8.85 21.63 -17.45
N THR A 344 -8.38 22.87 -17.59
CA THR A 344 -7.47 23.22 -18.68
C THR A 344 -6.10 22.56 -18.56
N TYR A 345 -5.67 22.31 -17.33
CA TYR A 345 -4.43 21.60 -17.06
C TYR A 345 -4.70 20.30 -16.30
N PRO A 346 -4.01 19.20 -16.65
CA PRO A 346 -4.17 17.94 -15.93
C PRO A 346 -3.72 18.09 -14.48
N ILE A 347 -4.38 17.34 -13.59
CA ILE A 347 -3.91 17.12 -12.23
C ILE A 347 -2.50 16.57 -12.33
N MET A 348 -1.56 17.16 -11.59
CA MET A 348 -0.16 16.79 -11.62
C MET A 348 0.30 16.28 -10.27
N LEU A 349 1.06 15.19 -10.30
CA LEU A 349 1.73 14.59 -9.15
C LEU A 349 3.24 14.82 -9.29
N GLY A 350 3.90 15.24 -8.22
CA GLY A 350 5.33 15.49 -8.19
C GLY A 350 5.77 16.86 -8.71
N ALA A 351 4.84 17.70 -9.21
CA ALA A 351 5.12 19.06 -9.66
C ALA A 351 3.85 19.90 -9.67
N SER A 352 3.99 21.22 -9.89
CA SER A 352 2.89 22.10 -10.26
C SER A 352 2.89 22.38 -11.76
N ASN A 353 1.70 22.63 -12.30
CA ASN A 353 1.52 22.90 -13.73
C ASN A 353 0.74 24.19 -13.96
N SER A 354 1.43 25.23 -14.39
CA SER A 354 0.83 26.46 -14.94
C SER A 354 1.10 26.61 -16.45
N GLY A 355 1.17 25.46 -17.16
CA GLY A 355 1.57 25.36 -18.56
C GLY A 355 2.92 24.68 -18.76
N THR A 356 3.83 24.83 -17.83
CA THR A 356 5.10 24.09 -17.77
C THR A 356 5.30 23.55 -16.36
N PRO A 357 5.66 22.27 -16.18
CA PRO A 357 5.91 21.69 -14.87
C PRO A 357 7.03 22.43 -14.13
N THR A 358 6.80 22.77 -12.86
CA THR A 358 7.75 23.46 -11.97
C THR A 358 7.56 22.98 -10.52
N GLY A 359 8.52 23.31 -9.65
CA GLY A 359 8.44 22.97 -8.23
C GLY A 359 8.40 21.47 -8.01
N PHE A 360 9.35 20.77 -8.61
CA PHE A 360 9.47 19.32 -8.56
C PHE A 360 9.71 18.82 -7.13
N LEU A 361 9.07 17.73 -6.79
CA LEU A 361 9.08 17.13 -5.47
C LEU A 361 10.25 16.16 -5.31
N ASN A 362 11.00 16.27 -4.23
CA ASN A 362 11.95 15.26 -3.80
C ASN A 362 11.36 14.48 -2.60
N ALA A 363 10.66 13.40 -2.90
CA ALA A 363 10.00 12.59 -1.87
C ALA A 363 9.65 11.19 -2.36
N GLN A 364 9.43 10.30 -1.41
CA GLN A 364 8.86 8.98 -1.59
C GLN A 364 7.34 9.05 -1.35
N ILE A 365 6.56 8.36 -2.20
CA ILE A 365 5.10 8.33 -2.09
C ILE A 365 4.63 6.88 -2.14
N GLN A 366 3.79 6.48 -1.20
CA GLN A 366 3.27 5.11 -1.11
C GLN A 366 1.79 5.02 -1.46
N GLU A 367 0.96 5.96 -1.00
CA GLU A 367 -0.48 5.94 -1.27
C GLU A 367 -1.04 7.37 -1.32
N ILE A 368 -2.03 7.58 -2.19
CA ILE A 368 -2.77 8.84 -2.30
C ILE A 368 -4.25 8.53 -2.48
N MET A 369 -5.09 9.21 -1.69
CA MET A 369 -6.54 9.19 -1.85
C MET A 369 -7.06 10.62 -1.93
N ILE A 370 -7.93 10.88 -2.91
CA ILE A 370 -8.58 12.17 -3.09
C ILE A 370 -10.09 11.93 -3.17
N PHE A 371 -10.84 12.77 -2.46
CA PHE A 371 -12.29 12.74 -2.42
C PHE A 371 -12.82 14.09 -2.88
N ASP A 372 -13.73 14.10 -3.84
CA ASP A 372 -14.44 15.29 -4.31
C ASP A 372 -15.60 15.64 -3.34
N LYS A 373 -15.26 15.70 -2.07
CA LYS A 373 -16.14 16.06 -0.94
C LYS A 373 -15.33 16.37 0.32
N GLU A 374 -15.94 17.09 1.25
CA GLU A 374 -15.45 17.14 2.63
C GLU A 374 -15.71 15.78 3.30
N LEU A 375 -14.67 15.12 3.80
CA LEU A 375 -14.84 14.05 4.77
C LEU A 375 -15.19 14.63 6.12
N THR A 376 -16.15 14.05 6.81
CA THR A 376 -16.43 14.37 8.21
C THR A 376 -15.19 14.11 9.06
N THR A 377 -15.12 14.73 10.24
CA THR A 377 -13.99 14.50 11.14
C THR A 377 -13.80 13.02 11.49
N ASP A 378 -14.90 12.30 11.68
CA ASP A 378 -14.85 10.87 12.00
C ASP A 378 -14.36 10.02 10.81
N GLU A 379 -14.82 10.30 9.58
CA GLU A 379 -14.34 9.67 8.36
C GLU A 379 -12.85 9.94 8.11
N ALA A 380 -12.42 11.20 8.30
CA ALA A 380 -11.04 11.63 8.14
C ALA A 380 -10.09 10.98 9.17
N LEU A 381 -10.50 10.93 10.43
CA LEU A 381 -9.75 10.23 11.49
C LEU A 381 -9.71 8.73 11.24
N TYR A 382 -10.84 8.15 10.80
CA TYR A 382 -10.90 6.74 10.42
C TYR A 382 -9.90 6.42 9.30
N LEU A 383 -9.93 7.21 8.20
CA LEU A 383 -9.04 7.02 7.06
C LEU A 383 -7.56 7.19 7.45
N SER A 384 -7.25 8.22 8.24
CA SER A 384 -5.89 8.47 8.72
C SER A 384 -5.36 7.31 9.58
N LYS A 385 -6.18 6.75 10.45
CA LYS A 385 -5.84 5.56 11.26
C LYS A 385 -5.73 4.29 10.43
N TYR A 386 -6.61 4.12 9.42
CA TYR A 386 -6.48 3.02 8.47
C TYR A 386 -5.12 3.04 7.78
N LEU A 387 -4.70 4.20 7.27
CA LEU A 387 -3.40 4.36 6.60
C LEU A 387 -2.24 4.13 7.57
N GLN A 388 -2.30 4.68 8.79
CA GLN A 388 -1.29 4.41 9.82
C GLN A 388 -1.14 2.91 10.07
N HIS A 389 -2.25 2.24 10.23
CA HIS A 389 -2.26 0.82 10.52
C HIS A 389 -1.77 -0.01 9.34
N LYS A 390 -2.23 0.34 8.11
CA LYS A 390 -1.79 -0.36 6.89
C LYS A 390 -0.28 -0.28 6.71
N TYR A 391 0.32 0.89 6.98
CA TYR A 391 1.73 1.17 6.73
C TYR A 391 2.62 1.09 7.98
N ASP A 392 2.06 0.72 9.11
CA ASP A 392 2.78 0.58 10.39
C ASP A 392 3.58 1.84 10.79
N ILE A 393 2.92 2.99 10.79
CA ILE A 393 3.48 4.31 11.10
C ILE A 393 2.65 5.10 12.12
#